data_7a19f1f705d6ede7b6ec1ca0e391085f
#
_entry.id   7a19f1f705d6ede7b6ec1ca0e391085f
#
_cell.length_a   1.000
_cell.length_b   1.000
_cell.length_c   1.000
_cell.angle_alpha   90.00
_cell.angle_beta   90.00
_cell.angle_gamma   90.00
#
_symmetry.space_group_name_H-M   'P 1'
#
loop_
_entity.id
_entity.type
_entity.pdbx_description
1 polymer ?
#
loop_
_entity_poly.entity_id
_entity_poly.type
_entity_poly.pdbx_seq_one_letter_code
_entity_poly.pdbx_strand_id
1 'polypeptide(L)'
;MKKKNKKSIGKANPIIFAAAYAVLKPKYTKKYNISFDKEVVKKIKGPAIVVATHTSDEDHILSGLTLYPIRPTYVVSEHFMHNPSTAGLLKLMHVIPKKMFTPDVSTIINILRAKKENAVIVIFAEGRLSCYGHTLPVADGTAELIKKLGVDLYAWKAEGAYLTFPKWRDKGDYRRGKINASVKKLLSADEVAEKSVDEIRDITAEAICNDDELAMAGVEYKCDDMSRGVDRILYKCPRCLEEGTITAGGGHIKCECGFDATLDSYYRLHDAPFERVNEWFEWQQASIDTEREHLATKAKLGCCGDDGFMDPEAGCGEVYLDKDIFKLSGTLHGEAIEFTMKPEQITAFPVTPGEHIDVYHKGKLIYIYPENAQLTVKWVSFLDNLMAKQKNAEKASIL
;
A
#
# COMPACT_ATOMS: atom_id res chain seq x y z
N MET A 1 37.77 -11.27 22.71
CA MET A 1 36.44 -10.78 22.28
C MET A 1 36.23 -11.11 20.80
N LYS A 2 35.40 -12.11 20.47
CA LYS A 2 35.03 -12.42 19.08
C LYS A 2 34.18 -11.26 18.52
N LYS A 3 34.65 -10.52 17.50
CA LYS A 3 33.83 -9.59 16.74
C LYS A 3 32.61 -10.37 16.22
N LYS A 4 31.42 -10.12 16.80
CA LYS A 4 30.18 -10.57 16.21
C LYS A 4 30.14 -9.99 14.79
N ASN A 5 30.23 -10.83 13.78
CA ASN A 5 30.01 -10.46 12.39
C ASN A 5 28.62 -9.79 12.31
N LYS A 6 28.60 -8.45 12.27
CA LYS A 6 27.36 -7.71 12.02
C LYS A 6 26.91 -8.10 10.60
N LYS A 7 25.79 -8.81 10.49
CA LYS A 7 25.18 -9.14 9.20
C LYS A 7 25.05 -7.88 8.36
N SER A 8 25.45 -7.95 7.08
CA SER A 8 25.20 -6.88 6.11
C SER A 8 23.71 -6.62 5.99
N ILE A 9 23.30 -5.36 5.89
CA ILE A 9 21.89 -4.93 5.77
C ILE A 9 21.66 -4.35 4.36
N GLY A 10 22.73 -4.05 3.64
CA GLY A 10 22.65 -3.12 2.52
C GLY A 10 22.37 -3.71 1.14
N LYS A 11 22.54 -5.00 0.89
CA LYS A 11 22.37 -5.58 -0.46
C LYS A 11 21.90 -7.01 -0.35
N ALA A 12 20.87 -7.38 -1.11
CA ALA A 12 20.40 -8.76 -1.23
C ALA A 12 21.52 -9.73 -1.60
N ASN A 13 21.38 -11.00 -1.20
CA ASN A 13 22.33 -12.04 -1.60
C ASN A 13 22.41 -12.12 -3.14
N PRO A 14 23.63 -12.01 -3.75
CA PRO A 14 23.78 -11.91 -5.19
C PRO A 14 23.28 -13.13 -5.95
N ILE A 15 23.52 -14.33 -5.42
CA ILE A 15 23.14 -15.58 -6.08
C ILE A 15 21.63 -15.72 -6.06
N ILE A 16 21.01 -15.50 -4.91
CA ILE A 16 19.56 -15.61 -4.75
C ILE A 16 18.83 -14.56 -5.58
N PHE A 17 19.33 -13.31 -5.60
CA PHE A 17 18.73 -12.24 -6.38
C PHE A 17 18.84 -12.51 -7.89
N ALA A 18 19.98 -12.99 -8.36
CA ALA A 18 20.17 -13.37 -9.77
C ALA A 18 19.30 -14.57 -10.16
N ALA A 19 19.19 -15.59 -9.29
CA ALA A 19 18.32 -16.73 -9.54
C ALA A 19 16.85 -16.32 -9.58
N ALA A 20 16.40 -15.49 -8.63
CA ALA A 20 15.05 -14.93 -8.64
C ALA A 20 14.77 -14.15 -9.92
N TYR A 21 15.69 -13.29 -10.35
CA TYR A 21 15.55 -12.54 -11.61
C TYR A 21 15.44 -13.47 -12.81
N ALA A 22 16.32 -14.49 -12.92
CA ALA A 22 16.32 -15.43 -14.06
C ALA A 22 14.99 -16.20 -14.18
N VAL A 23 14.33 -16.52 -13.05
CA VAL A 23 13.04 -17.23 -13.03
C VAL A 23 11.87 -16.26 -13.23
N LEU A 24 11.86 -15.13 -12.51
CA LEU A 24 10.72 -14.23 -12.49
C LEU A 24 10.62 -13.37 -13.75
N LYS A 25 11.73 -12.88 -14.29
CA LYS A 25 11.71 -12.01 -15.48
C LYS A 25 10.96 -12.61 -16.65
N PRO A 26 11.28 -13.82 -17.16
CA PRO A 26 10.57 -14.40 -18.31
C PRO A 26 9.10 -14.65 -17.97
N LYS A 27 8.78 -15.09 -16.75
CA LYS A 27 7.40 -15.28 -16.30
C LYS A 27 6.61 -13.97 -16.37
N TYR A 28 7.14 -12.90 -15.76
CA TYR A 28 6.46 -11.61 -15.70
C TYR A 28 6.35 -10.95 -17.05
N THR A 29 7.44 -10.93 -17.85
CA THR A 29 7.43 -10.34 -19.18
C THR A 29 6.45 -11.04 -20.11
N LYS A 30 6.45 -12.40 -20.14
CA LYS A 30 5.61 -13.17 -21.07
C LYS A 30 4.16 -13.26 -20.59
N LYS A 31 3.96 -13.52 -19.28
CA LYS A 31 2.62 -13.77 -18.73
C LYS A 31 1.82 -12.49 -18.55
N TYR A 32 2.49 -11.40 -18.12
CA TYR A 32 1.83 -10.15 -17.76
C TYR A 32 2.16 -8.99 -18.69
N ASN A 33 2.87 -9.24 -19.80
CA ASN A 33 3.21 -8.24 -20.82
C ASN A 33 3.86 -6.98 -20.23
N ILE A 34 4.97 -7.19 -19.48
CA ILE A 34 5.66 -6.11 -18.80
C ILE A 34 6.83 -5.60 -19.62
N SER A 35 6.89 -4.28 -19.83
CA SER A 35 8.05 -3.56 -20.33
C SER A 35 8.82 -2.91 -19.19
N PHE A 36 10.16 -2.95 -19.28
CA PHE A 36 11.07 -2.34 -18.30
C PHE A 36 11.92 -1.29 -18.98
N ASP A 37 11.76 -0.01 -18.63
CA ASP A 37 12.72 1.01 -18.99
C ASP A 37 13.91 0.97 -18.03
N LYS A 38 15.09 0.68 -18.56
CA LYS A 38 16.34 0.48 -17.82
C LYS A 38 17.44 1.49 -18.17
N GLU A 39 17.15 2.52 -18.92
CA GLU A 39 18.18 3.49 -19.30
C GLU A 39 18.82 4.15 -18.07
N VAL A 40 17.99 4.64 -17.17
CA VAL A 40 18.42 5.30 -15.94
C VAL A 40 19.09 4.31 -14.98
N VAL A 41 18.62 3.05 -14.94
CA VAL A 41 19.12 2.02 -14.02
C VAL A 41 20.63 1.80 -14.16
N LYS A 42 21.17 1.84 -15.39
CA LYS A 42 22.61 1.68 -15.67
C LYS A 42 23.46 2.79 -15.04
N LYS A 43 22.87 3.94 -14.75
CA LYS A 43 23.54 5.13 -14.22
C LYS A 43 23.42 5.22 -12.68
N ILE A 44 22.52 4.44 -12.05
CA ILE A 44 22.35 4.45 -10.61
C ILE A 44 23.57 3.87 -9.92
N LYS A 45 24.17 4.67 -9.07
CA LYS A 45 25.26 4.24 -8.16
C LYS A 45 24.75 4.45 -6.72
N GLY A 46 25.03 3.49 -5.85
CA GLY A 46 24.72 3.68 -4.43
C GLY A 46 25.76 4.59 -3.75
N PRO A 47 25.41 5.21 -2.60
CA PRO A 47 24.09 5.10 -1.97
C PRO A 47 23.05 5.95 -2.69
N ALA A 48 21.83 5.45 -2.81
CA ALA A 48 20.71 6.16 -3.42
C ALA A 48 19.38 5.74 -2.79
N ILE A 49 18.37 6.59 -2.93
CA ILE A 49 16.98 6.28 -2.61
C ILE A 49 16.19 6.17 -3.91
N VAL A 50 15.32 5.17 -3.98
CA VAL A 50 14.28 5.04 -4.99
C VAL A 50 12.95 5.11 -4.26
N VAL A 51 12.20 6.20 -4.42
CA VAL A 51 10.81 6.28 -3.99
C VAL A 51 9.94 5.56 -5.02
N ALA A 52 8.98 4.78 -4.55
CA ALA A 52 8.17 3.92 -5.41
C ALA A 52 6.68 4.14 -5.18
N THR A 53 5.87 4.04 -6.24
CA THR A 53 4.41 3.91 -6.14
C THR A 53 4.05 2.58 -5.49
N HIS A 54 2.90 2.53 -4.81
CA HIS A 54 2.41 1.30 -4.18
C HIS A 54 0.92 1.06 -4.48
N THR A 55 0.67 0.62 -5.70
CA THR A 55 -0.70 0.37 -6.21
C THR A 55 -0.99 -1.11 -6.46
N SER A 56 0.03 -1.98 -6.31
CA SER A 56 -0.08 -3.42 -6.55
C SER A 56 0.71 -4.24 -5.54
N ASP A 57 0.19 -5.39 -5.14
CA ASP A 57 0.90 -6.38 -4.32
C ASP A 57 2.21 -6.86 -4.96
N GLU A 58 2.34 -6.75 -6.29
CA GLU A 58 3.49 -7.19 -7.07
C GLU A 58 4.58 -6.11 -7.21
N ASP A 59 4.39 -4.90 -6.69
CA ASP A 59 5.31 -3.76 -6.88
C ASP A 59 6.73 -4.05 -6.40
N HIS A 60 6.88 -4.82 -5.31
CA HIS A 60 8.19 -5.21 -4.80
C HIS A 60 8.95 -6.15 -5.77
N ILE A 61 8.24 -7.00 -6.51
CA ILE A 61 8.83 -7.86 -7.54
C ILE A 61 9.11 -7.02 -8.78
N LEU A 62 8.15 -6.21 -9.22
CA LEU A 62 8.27 -5.36 -10.41
C LEU A 62 9.46 -4.38 -10.29
N SER A 63 9.60 -3.73 -9.14
CA SER A 63 10.72 -2.82 -8.88
C SER A 63 12.06 -3.57 -8.84
N GLY A 64 12.11 -4.76 -8.24
CA GLY A 64 13.30 -5.62 -8.25
C GLY A 64 13.72 -6.05 -9.66
N LEU A 65 12.77 -6.41 -10.52
CA LEU A 65 13.02 -6.76 -11.91
C LEU A 65 13.46 -5.55 -12.75
N THR A 66 12.88 -4.37 -12.49
CA THR A 66 13.26 -3.12 -13.16
C THR A 66 14.69 -2.73 -12.79
N LEU A 67 15.02 -2.76 -11.51
CA LEU A 67 16.32 -2.31 -10.98
C LEU A 67 17.48 -3.28 -11.26
N TYR A 68 17.22 -4.53 -11.67
CA TYR A 68 18.31 -5.47 -11.97
C TYR A 68 19.27 -4.91 -13.04
N PRO A 69 20.61 -4.98 -12.84
CA PRO A 69 21.38 -5.82 -11.91
C PRO A 69 21.62 -5.21 -10.52
N ILE A 70 21.09 -4.04 -10.21
CA ILE A 70 21.16 -3.48 -8.87
C ILE A 70 20.40 -4.42 -7.94
N ARG A 71 20.93 -4.63 -6.74
CA ARG A 71 20.32 -5.41 -5.67
C ARG A 71 19.79 -4.46 -4.61
N PRO A 72 18.55 -3.96 -4.77
CA PRO A 72 18.02 -3.00 -3.84
C PRO A 72 17.74 -3.63 -2.48
N THR A 73 17.72 -2.79 -1.45
CA THR A 73 17.21 -3.13 -0.13
C THR A 73 15.86 -2.47 0.05
N TYR A 74 14.89 -3.19 0.61
CA TYR A 74 13.53 -2.71 0.83
C TYR A 74 13.30 -2.43 2.31
N VAL A 75 12.52 -1.39 2.59
CA VAL A 75 11.93 -1.18 3.91
C VAL A 75 10.60 -1.93 3.94
N VAL A 76 10.46 -2.89 4.86
CA VAL A 76 9.34 -3.84 4.89
C VAL A 76 8.75 -3.89 6.30
N SER A 77 7.44 -4.05 6.43
CA SER A 77 6.81 -4.23 7.74
C SER A 77 7.45 -5.39 8.51
N GLU A 78 7.80 -5.15 9.78
CA GLU A 78 8.44 -6.16 10.67
C GLU A 78 7.58 -7.42 10.82
N HIS A 79 6.26 -7.27 10.71
CA HIS A 79 5.32 -8.39 10.74
C HIS A 79 5.71 -9.53 9.77
N PHE A 80 6.11 -9.20 8.54
CA PHE A 80 6.54 -10.22 7.57
C PHE A 80 7.83 -10.96 7.96
N MET A 81 8.62 -10.40 8.89
CA MET A 81 9.81 -11.06 9.42
C MET A 81 9.48 -12.14 10.46
N HIS A 82 8.29 -12.09 11.04
CA HIS A 82 7.80 -13.10 12.00
C HIS A 82 7.03 -14.21 11.32
N ASN A 83 6.49 -13.97 10.12
CA ASN A 83 5.79 -15.02 9.36
C ASN A 83 6.79 -16.07 8.84
N PRO A 84 6.67 -17.35 9.26
CA PRO A 84 7.59 -18.43 8.87
C PRO A 84 7.70 -18.63 7.36
N SER A 85 6.63 -18.36 6.61
CA SER A 85 6.61 -18.52 5.15
C SER A 85 7.47 -17.51 4.41
N THR A 86 7.66 -16.29 4.96
CA THR A 86 8.37 -15.19 4.30
C THR A 86 9.70 -14.85 4.96
N ALA A 87 9.83 -15.06 6.27
CA ALA A 87 10.98 -14.63 7.07
C ALA A 87 12.34 -15.11 6.52
N GLY A 88 12.40 -16.36 6.05
CA GLY A 88 13.63 -16.94 5.48
C GLY A 88 14.10 -16.18 4.25
N LEU A 89 13.20 -15.93 3.29
CA LEU A 89 13.52 -15.20 2.07
C LEU A 89 13.86 -13.73 2.36
N LEU A 90 13.10 -13.05 3.20
CA LEU A 90 13.33 -11.65 3.56
C LEU A 90 14.69 -11.45 4.26
N LYS A 91 15.11 -12.41 5.10
CA LYS A 91 16.46 -12.40 5.70
C LYS A 91 17.57 -12.53 4.65
N LEU A 92 17.37 -13.34 3.61
CA LEU A 92 18.31 -13.49 2.50
C LEU A 92 18.31 -12.29 1.55
N MET A 93 17.19 -11.59 1.44
CA MET A 93 17.04 -10.34 0.70
C MET A 93 17.60 -9.12 1.47
N HIS A 94 18.01 -9.31 2.72
CA HIS A 94 18.56 -8.25 3.58
C HIS A 94 17.65 -7.03 3.69
N VAL A 95 16.33 -7.25 3.80
CA VAL A 95 15.36 -6.15 3.97
C VAL A 95 15.55 -5.43 5.30
N ILE A 96 15.13 -4.19 5.36
CA ILE A 96 15.10 -3.38 6.57
C ILE A 96 13.72 -3.50 7.20
N PRO A 97 13.58 -4.17 8.35
CA PRO A 97 12.29 -4.24 9.03
C PRO A 97 11.91 -2.88 9.59
N LYS A 98 10.63 -2.50 9.45
CA LYS A 98 10.02 -1.30 10.01
C LYS A 98 8.86 -1.69 10.91
N LYS A 99 8.89 -1.22 12.15
CA LYS A 99 7.72 -1.27 13.03
C LYS A 99 6.69 -0.30 12.50
N MET A 100 5.52 -0.82 12.17
CA MET A 100 4.45 0.02 11.68
C MET A 100 3.82 0.82 12.83
N PHE A 101 3.37 2.05 12.53
CA PHE A 101 2.58 2.90 13.43
C PHE A 101 3.25 3.30 14.75
N THR A 102 4.57 3.17 14.84
CA THR A 102 5.36 3.66 15.97
C THR A 102 6.63 4.35 15.48
N PRO A 103 7.14 5.36 16.19
CA PRO A 103 8.46 5.90 15.91
C PRO A 103 9.50 4.78 15.99
N ASP A 104 10.14 4.45 14.87
CA ASP A 104 11.08 3.33 14.81
C ASP A 104 12.51 3.81 14.53
N VAL A 105 13.21 4.14 15.63
CA VAL A 105 14.62 4.53 15.59
C VAL A 105 15.49 3.41 15.00
N SER A 106 15.12 2.14 15.19
CA SER A 106 15.89 1.00 14.68
C SER A 106 15.89 0.96 13.15
N THR A 107 14.76 1.25 12.52
CA THR A 107 14.64 1.40 11.08
C THR A 107 15.54 2.49 10.54
N ILE A 108 15.55 3.68 11.16
CA ILE A 108 16.43 4.79 10.76
C ILE A 108 17.91 4.40 10.86
N ILE A 109 18.30 3.75 11.96
CA ILE A 109 19.68 3.26 12.14
C ILE A 109 20.04 2.26 11.03
N ASN A 110 19.15 1.34 10.68
CA ASN A 110 19.38 0.35 9.64
C ASN A 110 19.47 0.98 8.25
N ILE A 111 18.66 1.99 7.95
CA ILE A 111 18.75 2.78 6.71
C ILE A 111 20.11 3.51 6.63
N LEU A 112 20.56 4.14 7.71
CA LEU A 112 21.86 4.80 7.77
C LEU A 112 23.03 3.81 7.60
N ARG A 113 22.88 2.57 8.09
CA ARG A 113 23.87 1.50 7.86
C ARG A 113 23.86 1.05 6.40
N ALA A 114 22.70 0.85 5.79
CA ALA A 114 22.56 0.53 4.39
C ALA A 114 23.19 1.61 3.49
N LYS A 115 22.98 2.91 3.82
CA LYS A 115 23.69 4.02 3.16
C LYS A 115 25.22 3.85 3.23
N LYS A 116 25.78 3.52 4.41
CA LYS A 116 27.23 3.30 4.57
C LYS A 116 27.77 2.11 3.77
N GLU A 117 26.90 1.14 3.44
CA GLU A 117 27.21 -0.01 2.61
C GLU A 117 26.97 0.26 1.10
N ASN A 118 26.77 1.52 0.71
CA ASN A 118 26.46 1.93 -0.67
C ASN A 118 25.23 1.22 -1.25
N ALA A 119 24.18 1.01 -0.45
CA ALA A 119 22.96 0.39 -0.90
C ALA A 119 22.09 1.36 -1.71
N VAL A 120 21.31 0.81 -2.63
CA VAL A 120 20.12 1.46 -3.21
C VAL A 120 18.92 1.02 -2.38
N ILE A 121 18.25 1.97 -1.76
CA ILE A 121 17.15 1.71 -0.81
C ILE A 121 15.84 2.06 -1.51
N VAL A 122 14.92 1.11 -1.59
CA VAL A 122 13.57 1.32 -2.13
C VAL A 122 12.62 1.57 -0.98
N ILE A 123 11.85 2.65 -1.09
CA ILE A 123 10.84 3.07 -0.12
C ILE A 123 9.53 3.29 -0.87
N PHE A 124 8.49 2.56 -0.51
CA PHE A 124 7.14 2.85 -0.96
C PHE A 124 6.65 4.08 -0.21
N ALA A 125 6.68 5.23 -0.90
CA ALA A 125 6.57 6.54 -0.28
C ALA A 125 5.18 6.83 0.33
N GLU A 126 4.16 6.10 -0.09
CA GLU A 126 2.78 6.17 0.38
C GLU A 126 2.59 5.53 1.77
N GLY A 127 3.52 4.66 2.19
CA GLY A 127 3.49 3.96 3.48
C GLY A 127 2.47 2.82 3.58
N ARG A 128 1.53 2.73 2.64
CA ARG A 128 0.58 1.63 2.47
C ARG A 128 0.20 1.47 1.00
N LEU A 129 -0.42 0.35 0.66
CA LEU A 129 -0.88 0.06 -0.70
C LEU A 129 -2.21 0.75 -0.98
N SER A 130 -2.32 1.45 -2.12
CA SER A 130 -3.58 1.96 -2.64
C SER A 130 -4.46 0.83 -3.17
N CYS A 131 -5.76 0.86 -2.86
CA CYS A 131 -6.69 -0.17 -3.29
C CYS A 131 -7.53 0.22 -4.52
N TYR A 132 -7.41 1.46 -5.03
CA TYR A 132 -8.25 1.97 -6.13
C TYR A 132 -7.45 2.54 -7.31
N GLY A 133 -6.13 2.28 -7.38
CA GLY A 133 -5.29 2.58 -8.54
C GLY A 133 -4.78 4.02 -8.64
N HIS A 134 -5.18 4.89 -7.71
CA HIS A 134 -4.65 6.24 -7.60
C HIS A 134 -3.62 6.30 -6.46
N THR A 135 -2.51 7.00 -6.68
CA THR A 135 -1.43 7.14 -5.69
C THR A 135 -1.92 7.88 -4.44
N LEU A 136 -1.59 7.35 -3.27
CA LEU A 136 -1.87 7.99 -2.00
C LEU A 136 -0.86 9.12 -1.71
N PRO A 137 -1.17 10.05 -0.80
CA PRO A 137 -0.22 11.07 -0.38
C PRO A 137 1.09 10.47 0.16
N VAL A 138 2.20 11.20 -0.03
CA VAL A 138 3.49 10.82 0.55
C VAL A 138 3.38 10.78 2.08
N ALA A 139 3.74 9.64 2.66
CA ALA A 139 3.68 9.42 4.10
C ALA A 139 4.62 10.38 4.86
N ASP A 140 4.16 10.82 6.02
CA ASP A 140 4.92 11.72 6.90
C ASP A 140 6.28 11.12 7.26
N GLY A 141 7.29 11.97 7.36
CA GLY A 141 8.68 11.57 7.65
C GLY A 141 9.46 11.05 6.42
N THR A 142 8.83 10.82 5.27
CA THR A 142 9.52 10.34 4.07
C THR A 142 10.47 11.41 3.51
N ALA A 143 9.98 12.63 3.33
CA ALA A 143 10.79 13.74 2.81
C ALA A 143 11.91 14.15 3.78
N GLU A 144 11.64 14.16 5.08
CA GLU A 144 12.61 14.37 6.16
C GLU A 144 13.74 13.32 6.13
N LEU A 145 13.36 12.05 5.90
CA LEU A 145 14.33 10.96 5.76
C LEU A 145 15.20 11.14 4.52
N ILE A 146 14.62 11.49 3.37
CA ILE A 146 15.35 11.78 2.12
C ILE A 146 16.36 12.92 2.35
N LYS A 147 15.90 14.03 2.92
CA LYS A 147 16.73 15.20 3.27
C LYS A 147 17.88 14.81 4.18
N LYS A 148 17.60 14.06 5.25
CA LYS A 148 18.60 13.59 6.21
C LYS A 148 19.63 12.65 5.60
N LEU A 149 19.22 11.83 4.64
CA LEU A 149 20.13 10.92 3.96
C LEU A 149 21.06 11.66 2.99
N GLY A 150 20.60 12.70 2.30
CA GLY A 150 21.44 13.50 1.39
C GLY A 150 22.11 12.63 0.34
N VAL A 151 21.35 11.85 -0.41
CA VAL A 151 21.83 10.96 -1.48
C VAL A 151 20.99 11.18 -2.72
N ASP A 152 21.46 10.67 -3.88
CA ASP A 152 20.69 10.72 -5.11
C ASP A 152 19.29 10.15 -4.92
N LEU A 153 18.29 10.86 -5.44
CA LEU A 153 16.87 10.49 -5.37
C LEU A 153 16.34 10.09 -6.75
N TYR A 154 15.69 8.95 -6.79
CA TYR A 154 15.03 8.41 -7.98
C TYR A 154 13.58 8.09 -7.66
N ALA A 155 12.71 8.07 -8.68
CA ALA A 155 11.36 7.53 -8.59
C ALA A 155 11.24 6.28 -9.45
N TRP A 156 10.46 5.31 -8.97
CA TRP A 156 10.03 4.13 -9.72
C TRP A 156 8.50 4.13 -9.83
N LYS A 157 8.01 3.82 -11.03
CA LYS A 157 6.58 3.66 -11.32
C LYS A 157 6.35 2.40 -12.13
N ALA A 158 5.16 1.81 -11.97
CA ALA A 158 4.67 0.70 -12.79
C ALA A 158 3.23 0.96 -13.22
N GLU A 159 3.06 1.73 -14.29
CA GLU A 159 1.75 2.04 -14.86
C GLU A 159 1.09 0.77 -15.40
N GLY A 160 -0.17 0.53 -15.05
CA GLY A 160 -0.92 -0.68 -15.37
C GLY A 160 -0.73 -1.84 -14.37
N ALA A 161 0.09 -1.64 -13.32
CA ALA A 161 0.28 -2.66 -12.30
C ALA A 161 -1.00 -2.90 -11.49
N TYR A 162 -1.69 -1.84 -11.07
CA TYR A 162 -2.99 -1.95 -10.43
C TYR A 162 -4.01 -2.62 -11.35
N LEU A 163 -4.12 -2.20 -12.60
CA LEU A 163 -5.09 -2.76 -13.55
C LEU A 163 -4.86 -4.25 -13.82
N THR A 164 -3.61 -4.71 -13.72
CA THR A 164 -3.27 -6.13 -13.83
C THR A 164 -3.52 -6.89 -12.52
N PHE A 165 -3.20 -6.27 -11.38
CA PHE A 165 -3.23 -6.88 -10.05
C PHE A 165 -3.96 -6.00 -9.03
N PRO A 166 -5.23 -5.63 -9.25
CA PRO A 166 -5.94 -4.81 -8.27
C PRO A 166 -6.07 -5.54 -6.93
N LYS A 167 -5.95 -4.81 -5.82
CA LYS A 167 -5.96 -5.38 -4.47
C LYS A 167 -7.25 -6.11 -4.11
N TRP A 168 -8.33 -5.76 -4.77
CA TRP A 168 -9.66 -6.33 -4.56
C TRP A 168 -9.94 -7.60 -5.37
N ARG A 169 -9.01 -8.05 -6.24
CA ARG A 169 -9.15 -9.30 -6.99
C ARG A 169 -9.13 -10.52 -6.08
N ASP A 170 -9.65 -11.63 -6.56
CA ASP A 170 -9.45 -12.92 -5.91
C ASP A 170 -7.97 -13.32 -5.95
N LYS A 171 -7.53 -14.06 -4.92
CA LYS A 171 -6.15 -14.50 -4.83
C LYS A 171 -5.80 -15.41 -6.01
N GLY A 172 -4.77 -15.02 -6.73
CA GLY A 172 -4.30 -15.74 -7.93
C GLY A 172 -4.88 -15.23 -9.25
N ASP A 173 -5.94 -14.44 -9.22
CA ASP A 173 -6.47 -13.78 -10.40
C ASP A 173 -5.55 -12.65 -10.85
N TYR A 174 -5.57 -12.39 -12.14
CA TYR A 174 -4.91 -11.24 -12.75
C TYR A 174 -5.56 -10.92 -14.09
N ARG A 175 -5.43 -9.67 -14.50
CA ARG A 175 -5.92 -9.22 -15.79
C ARG A 175 -4.77 -9.10 -16.77
N ARG A 176 -4.94 -9.67 -17.98
CA ARG A 176 -3.93 -9.62 -19.04
C ARG A 176 -4.05 -8.31 -19.79
N GLY A 177 -3.13 -7.40 -19.56
CA GLY A 177 -3.06 -6.12 -20.25
C GLY A 177 -1.62 -5.75 -20.54
N LYS A 178 -1.19 -4.59 -20.09
CA LYS A 178 0.16 -4.07 -20.25
C LYS A 178 0.62 -3.42 -18.97
N ILE A 179 1.88 -3.61 -18.62
CA ILE A 179 2.55 -2.88 -17.52
C ILE A 179 3.79 -2.20 -18.06
N ASN A 180 3.96 -0.91 -17.78
CA ASN A 180 5.16 -0.14 -18.09
C ASN A 180 5.88 0.22 -16.80
N ALA A 181 6.98 -0.44 -16.50
CA ALA A 181 7.80 -0.16 -15.32
C ALA A 181 9.00 0.70 -15.69
N SER A 182 9.19 1.82 -15.03
CA SER A 182 10.23 2.80 -15.33
C SER A 182 10.90 3.36 -14.07
N VAL A 183 12.09 3.93 -14.27
CA VAL A 183 12.85 4.65 -13.23
C VAL A 183 13.27 6.01 -13.77
N LYS A 184 13.05 7.06 -12.98
CA LYS A 184 13.46 8.43 -13.30
C LYS A 184 14.38 8.97 -12.21
N LYS A 185 15.45 9.69 -12.57
CA LYS A 185 16.23 10.47 -11.60
C LYS A 185 15.47 11.74 -11.28
N LEU A 186 15.32 12.06 -10.01
CA LEU A 186 14.64 13.27 -9.52
C LEU A 186 15.66 14.33 -9.11
N LEU A 187 16.57 13.99 -8.19
CA LEU A 187 17.52 14.91 -7.62
C LEU A 187 18.89 14.22 -7.46
N SER A 188 19.96 14.96 -7.63
CA SER A 188 21.30 14.58 -7.17
C SER A 188 21.42 14.80 -5.66
N ALA A 189 22.46 14.24 -5.03
CA ALA A 189 22.73 14.46 -3.61
C ALA A 189 22.92 15.94 -3.26
N ASP A 190 23.55 16.72 -4.15
CA ASP A 190 23.75 18.15 -3.96
C ASP A 190 22.40 18.89 -4.01
N GLU A 191 21.55 18.60 -5.00
CA GLU A 191 20.21 19.18 -5.08
C GLU A 191 19.33 18.79 -3.88
N VAL A 192 19.42 17.55 -3.37
CA VAL A 192 18.73 17.16 -2.12
C VAL A 192 19.22 17.99 -0.94
N ALA A 193 20.52 18.33 -0.89
CA ALA A 193 21.08 19.15 0.18
C ALA A 193 20.60 20.61 0.13
N GLU A 194 20.32 21.15 -1.05
CA GLU A 194 19.85 22.53 -1.24
C GLU A 194 18.36 22.71 -0.97
N LYS A 195 17.53 21.73 -1.35
CA LYS A 195 16.06 21.84 -1.25
C LYS A 195 15.52 21.70 0.16
N SER A 196 14.42 22.39 0.43
CA SER A 196 13.64 22.23 1.67
C SER A 196 12.95 20.87 1.72
N VAL A 197 12.47 20.48 2.90
CA VAL A 197 11.71 19.24 3.09
C VAL A 197 10.40 19.26 2.27
N ASP A 198 9.74 20.42 2.23
CA ASP A 198 8.48 20.56 1.50
C ASP A 198 8.70 20.45 -0.01
N GLU A 199 9.74 21.09 -0.57
CA GLU A 199 10.10 20.90 -1.99
C GLU A 199 10.41 19.44 -2.32
N ILE A 200 11.14 18.73 -1.45
CA ILE A 200 11.42 17.28 -1.62
C ILE A 200 10.13 16.47 -1.58
N ARG A 201 9.19 16.82 -0.69
CA ARG A 201 7.87 16.18 -0.60
C ARG A 201 7.08 16.37 -1.89
N ASP A 202 7.01 17.61 -2.38
CA ASP A 202 6.25 17.95 -3.59
C ASP A 202 6.85 17.27 -4.83
N ILE A 203 8.18 17.30 -5.01
CA ILE A 203 8.87 16.62 -6.09
C ILE A 203 8.63 15.10 -6.03
N THR A 204 8.65 14.53 -4.82
CA THR A 204 8.38 13.10 -4.62
C THR A 204 6.95 12.78 -4.98
N ALA A 205 5.98 13.56 -4.48
CA ALA A 205 4.56 13.37 -4.72
C ALA A 205 4.23 13.45 -6.23
N GLU A 206 4.74 14.47 -6.92
CA GLU A 206 4.58 14.62 -8.37
C GLU A 206 5.18 13.41 -9.13
N ALA A 207 6.37 12.98 -8.75
CA ALA A 207 7.08 11.92 -9.45
C ALA A 207 6.42 10.55 -9.30
N ILE A 208 5.81 10.25 -8.14
CA ILE A 208 5.08 8.99 -7.92
C ILE A 208 3.59 9.11 -8.25
N CYS A 209 3.08 10.31 -8.51
CA CYS A 209 1.67 10.51 -8.88
C CYS A 209 1.31 9.61 -10.06
N ASN A 210 0.31 8.79 -9.87
CA ASN A 210 -0.16 7.82 -10.86
C ASN A 210 -1.67 7.60 -10.68
N ASP A 211 -2.39 7.66 -11.78
CA ASP A 211 -3.74 7.17 -11.96
C ASP A 211 -3.67 6.11 -13.06
N ASP A 212 -3.70 4.83 -12.67
CA ASP A 212 -3.51 3.74 -13.62
C ASP A 212 -4.63 3.69 -14.67
N GLU A 213 -5.86 4.06 -14.32
CA GLU A 213 -6.99 4.06 -15.26
C GLU A 213 -6.83 5.15 -16.34
N LEU A 214 -6.25 6.31 -15.98
CA LEU A 214 -5.90 7.36 -16.95
C LEU A 214 -4.61 7.05 -17.71
N ALA A 215 -3.55 6.65 -17.01
CA ALA A 215 -2.25 6.38 -17.62
C ALA A 215 -2.29 5.27 -18.68
N MET A 216 -3.22 4.32 -18.51
CA MET A 216 -3.40 3.18 -19.40
C MET A 216 -4.72 3.24 -20.21
N ALA A 217 -5.30 4.44 -20.36
CA ALA A 217 -6.52 4.64 -21.13
C ALA A 217 -6.38 4.07 -22.54
N GLY A 218 -7.36 3.26 -22.96
CA GLY A 218 -7.37 2.60 -24.27
C GLY A 218 -6.54 1.30 -24.34
N VAL A 219 -5.91 0.87 -23.27
CA VAL A 219 -5.30 -0.46 -23.15
C VAL A 219 -6.34 -1.46 -22.67
N GLU A 220 -6.48 -2.56 -23.39
CA GLU A 220 -7.41 -3.63 -23.03
C GLU A 220 -6.79 -4.55 -21.96
N TYR A 221 -7.57 -4.85 -20.91
CA TYR A 221 -7.23 -5.79 -19.84
C TYR A 221 -8.23 -6.93 -19.84
N LYS A 222 -7.76 -8.18 -19.92
CA LYS A 222 -8.61 -9.37 -20.09
C LYS A 222 -8.53 -10.29 -18.89
N CYS A 223 -9.69 -10.67 -18.39
CA CYS A 223 -9.89 -11.77 -17.45
C CYS A 223 -11.29 -12.38 -17.70
N ASP A 224 -11.63 -13.41 -16.96
CA ASP A 224 -12.93 -14.09 -17.12
C ASP A 224 -14.10 -13.20 -16.68
N ASP A 225 -13.86 -12.29 -15.72
CA ASP A 225 -14.88 -11.38 -15.18
C ASP A 225 -14.24 -10.10 -14.65
N MET A 226 -14.42 -9.00 -15.37
CA MET A 226 -13.83 -7.70 -15.04
C MET A 226 -14.40 -7.10 -13.75
N SER A 227 -15.66 -7.37 -13.43
CA SER A 227 -16.34 -6.80 -12.26
C SER A 227 -16.10 -7.58 -10.97
N ARG A 228 -15.66 -8.85 -11.05
CA ARG A 228 -15.49 -9.70 -9.87
C ARG A 228 -14.60 -9.09 -8.82
N GLY A 229 -15.16 -8.89 -7.62
CA GLY A 229 -14.48 -8.35 -6.45
C GLY A 229 -14.45 -6.83 -6.37
N VAL A 230 -14.93 -6.08 -7.37
CA VAL A 230 -14.94 -4.61 -7.31
C VAL A 230 -15.86 -4.09 -6.19
N ASP A 231 -16.86 -4.86 -5.79
CA ASP A 231 -17.73 -4.62 -4.64
C ASP A 231 -16.99 -4.61 -3.30
N ARG A 232 -15.75 -5.10 -3.24
CA ARG A 232 -14.87 -4.99 -2.06
C ARG A 232 -14.33 -3.57 -1.86
N ILE A 233 -14.38 -2.73 -2.89
CA ILE A 233 -13.98 -1.32 -2.81
C ILE A 233 -15.13 -0.35 -3.09
N LEU A 234 -16.17 -0.75 -3.80
CA LEU A 234 -17.35 0.06 -4.06
C LEU A 234 -18.46 -0.35 -3.08
N TYR A 235 -18.64 0.41 -2.02
CA TYR A 235 -19.58 0.07 -0.94
C TYR A 235 -20.85 0.92 -0.94
N LYS A 236 -20.87 2.07 -1.63
CA LYS A 236 -21.99 3.01 -1.65
C LYS A 236 -22.65 3.10 -3.01
N CYS A 237 -23.94 2.81 -3.08
CA CYS A 237 -24.71 2.90 -4.32
C CYS A 237 -24.92 4.36 -4.73
N PRO A 238 -24.63 4.76 -5.99
CA PRO A 238 -24.80 6.14 -6.43
C PRO A 238 -26.28 6.52 -6.65
N ARG A 239 -27.18 5.53 -6.71
CA ARG A 239 -28.61 5.76 -6.97
C ARG A 239 -29.41 5.92 -5.68
N CYS A 240 -29.29 4.98 -4.74
CA CYS A 240 -30.06 5.01 -3.49
C CYS A 240 -29.26 5.51 -2.28
N LEU A 241 -27.93 5.67 -2.43
CA LEU A 241 -26.98 6.10 -1.40
C LEU A 241 -26.78 5.09 -0.25
N GLU A 242 -27.45 3.93 -0.31
CA GLU A 242 -27.26 2.85 0.66
C GLU A 242 -25.86 2.26 0.56
N GLU A 243 -25.34 1.80 1.71
CA GLU A 243 -24.01 1.26 1.85
C GLU A 243 -24.02 -0.23 2.14
N GLY A 244 -23.02 -0.96 1.62
CA GLY A 244 -22.88 -2.40 1.85
C GLY A 244 -23.90 -3.26 1.13
N THR A 245 -24.55 -2.74 0.08
CA THR A 245 -25.60 -3.41 -0.71
C THR A 245 -25.18 -3.68 -2.16
N ILE A 246 -23.93 -3.39 -2.51
CA ILE A 246 -23.38 -3.61 -3.85
C ILE A 246 -22.90 -5.05 -3.97
N THR A 247 -23.17 -5.67 -5.10
CA THR A 247 -22.63 -6.97 -5.51
C THR A 247 -22.03 -6.87 -6.88
N ALA A 248 -20.92 -7.59 -7.15
CA ALA A 248 -20.25 -7.54 -8.43
C ALA A 248 -19.87 -8.93 -8.94
N GLY A 249 -20.14 -9.17 -10.22
CA GLY A 249 -19.84 -10.42 -10.91
C GLY A 249 -20.56 -10.53 -12.23
N GLY A 250 -20.00 -11.37 -13.13
CA GLY A 250 -20.57 -11.57 -14.47
C GLY A 250 -20.52 -10.33 -15.36
N GLY A 251 -19.57 -9.43 -15.12
CA GLY A 251 -19.45 -8.14 -15.79
C GLY A 251 -20.33 -7.03 -15.22
N HIS A 252 -21.17 -7.34 -14.24
CA HIS A 252 -22.16 -6.41 -13.65
C HIS A 252 -21.75 -5.95 -12.27
N ILE A 253 -22.19 -4.74 -11.89
CA ILE A 253 -22.11 -4.13 -10.56
C ILE A 253 -23.53 -3.72 -10.18
N LYS A 254 -24.14 -4.42 -9.23
CA LYS A 254 -25.57 -4.31 -8.91
C LYS A 254 -25.81 -3.84 -7.49
N CYS A 255 -26.94 -3.19 -7.28
CA CYS A 255 -27.46 -2.86 -5.96
C CYS A 255 -28.89 -3.38 -5.81
N GLU A 256 -29.30 -3.71 -4.60
CA GLU A 256 -30.66 -4.18 -4.27
C GLU A 256 -31.77 -3.19 -4.71
N CYS A 257 -31.46 -1.90 -4.86
CA CYS A 257 -32.39 -0.89 -5.37
C CYS A 257 -32.70 -1.00 -6.88
N GLY A 258 -32.09 -1.99 -7.57
CA GLY A 258 -32.23 -2.16 -9.01
C GLY A 258 -31.22 -1.35 -9.85
N PHE A 259 -30.24 -0.70 -9.24
CA PHE A 259 -29.10 -0.14 -9.97
C PHE A 259 -28.27 -1.28 -10.57
N ASP A 260 -27.87 -1.14 -11.83
CA ASP A 260 -27.06 -2.14 -12.56
C ASP A 260 -26.14 -1.40 -13.51
N ALA A 261 -24.86 -1.47 -13.27
CA ALA A 261 -23.79 -0.94 -14.11
C ALA A 261 -22.90 -2.09 -14.62
N THR A 262 -22.13 -1.85 -15.67
CA THR A 262 -21.16 -2.84 -16.20
C THR A 262 -19.76 -2.27 -16.24
N LEU A 263 -18.75 -3.15 -16.11
CA LEU A 263 -17.33 -2.81 -16.22
C LEU A 263 -16.73 -3.57 -17.42
N ASP A 264 -16.22 -2.81 -18.39
CA ASP A 264 -15.63 -3.38 -19.60
C ASP A 264 -14.13 -3.69 -19.44
N SER A 265 -13.54 -4.29 -20.48
CA SER A 265 -12.12 -4.66 -20.54
C SER A 265 -11.15 -3.46 -20.63
N TYR A 266 -11.67 -2.25 -20.78
CA TYR A 266 -10.91 -1.00 -20.74
C TYR A 266 -11.03 -0.26 -19.39
N TYR A 267 -11.60 -0.93 -18.38
CA TYR A 267 -11.92 -0.36 -17.06
C TYR A 267 -12.92 0.80 -17.12
N ARG A 268 -13.78 0.84 -18.12
CA ARG A 268 -14.85 1.83 -18.24
C ARG A 268 -16.13 1.30 -17.64
N LEU A 269 -16.78 2.13 -16.87
CA LEU A 269 -18.11 1.89 -16.35
C LEU A 269 -19.15 2.34 -17.40
N HIS A 270 -20.18 1.53 -17.58
CA HIS A 270 -21.37 1.86 -18.36
C HIS A 270 -22.60 1.78 -17.48
N ASP A 271 -23.61 2.60 -17.79
CA ASP A 271 -24.85 2.73 -17.01
C ASP A 271 -24.62 3.18 -15.56
N ALA A 272 -23.53 3.92 -15.32
CA ALA A 272 -23.16 4.53 -14.05
C ALA A 272 -22.96 6.05 -14.20
N PRO A 273 -23.08 6.84 -13.13
CA PRO A 273 -22.77 8.28 -13.16
C PRO A 273 -21.27 8.59 -13.19
N PHE A 274 -20.42 7.59 -13.24
CA PHE A 274 -18.96 7.67 -13.30
C PHE A 274 -18.44 6.94 -14.52
N GLU A 275 -17.36 7.44 -15.10
CA GLU A 275 -16.69 6.75 -16.23
C GLU A 275 -15.73 5.66 -15.76
N ARG A 276 -15.20 5.76 -14.54
CA ARG A 276 -14.13 4.90 -14.01
C ARG A 276 -14.41 4.44 -12.58
N VAL A 277 -13.78 3.34 -12.20
CA VAL A 277 -13.93 2.75 -10.86
C VAL A 277 -13.33 3.66 -9.79
N ASN A 278 -12.17 4.30 -10.07
CA ASN A 278 -11.55 5.22 -9.13
C ASN A 278 -12.39 6.48 -8.89
N GLU A 279 -13.10 7.00 -9.88
CA GLU A 279 -14.02 8.14 -9.70
C GLU A 279 -15.18 7.79 -8.77
N TRP A 280 -15.74 6.59 -8.91
CA TRP A 280 -16.77 6.12 -7.98
C TRP A 280 -16.20 5.97 -6.57
N PHE A 281 -15.00 5.39 -6.44
CA PHE A 281 -14.34 5.26 -5.15
C PHE A 281 -14.11 6.63 -4.48
N GLU A 282 -13.60 7.61 -5.21
CA GLU A 282 -13.33 8.96 -4.71
C GLU A 282 -14.63 9.69 -4.31
N TRP A 283 -15.70 9.52 -5.10
CA TRP A 283 -17.00 10.08 -4.78
C TRP A 283 -17.54 9.52 -3.45
N GLN A 284 -17.52 8.21 -3.27
CA GLN A 284 -18.01 7.62 -2.01
C GLN A 284 -17.14 8.03 -0.82
N GLN A 285 -15.82 8.13 -0.98
CA GLN A 285 -14.91 8.65 0.04
C GLN A 285 -15.23 10.09 0.40
N ALA A 286 -15.37 10.96 -0.60
CA ALA A 286 -15.72 12.38 -0.39
C ALA A 286 -17.11 12.57 0.26
N SER A 287 -18.02 11.60 0.13
CA SER A 287 -19.35 11.66 0.71
C SER A 287 -19.41 11.37 2.23
N ILE A 288 -18.29 10.95 2.85
CA ILE A 288 -18.22 10.66 4.28
C ILE A 288 -18.19 11.97 5.08
N ASP A 289 -19.20 12.20 5.92
CA ASP A 289 -19.23 13.32 6.88
C ASP A 289 -18.60 12.93 8.22
N THR A 290 -17.29 13.12 8.33
CA THR A 290 -16.54 12.75 9.55
C THR A 290 -16.92 13.55 10.80
N GLU A 291 -17.71 14.65 10.69
CA GLU A 291 -18.18 15.41 11.84
C GLU A 291 -19.47 14.81 12.45
N ARG A 292 -20.26 14.13 11.62
CA ARG A 292 -21.59 13.62 12.01
C ARG A 292 -21.65 12.11 12.02
N GLU A 293 -20.84 11.44 11.20
CA GLU A 293 -20.84 10.00 11.10
C GLU A 293 -19.93 9.36 12.15
N HIS A 294 -20.25 8.15 12.51
CA HIS A 294 -19.37 7.23 13.23
C HIS A 294 -19.50 5.84 12.61
N LEU A 295 -18.47 5.03 12.80
CA LEU A 295 -18.43 3.64 12.36
C LEU A 295 -18.45 2.74 13.58
N ALA A 296 -19.35 1.76 13.59
CA ALA A 296 -19.45 0.75 14.65
C ALA A 296 -19.72 -0.61 14.02
N THR A 297 -19.05 -1.65 14.51
CA THR A 297 -19.28 -3.02 14.05
C THR A 297 -18.89 -4.02 15.12
N LYS A 298 -19.57 -5.16 15.15
CA LYS A 298 -19.01 -6.38 15.72
C LYS A 298 -18.01 -6.95 14.73
N ALA A 299 -16.97 -7.60 15.25
CA ALA A 299 -15.92 -8.14 14.43
C ALA A 299 -15.36 -9.45 15.01
N LYS A 300 -14.95 -10.36 14.14
CA LYS A 300 -13.94 -11.35 14.52
C LYS A 300 -12.59 -10.65 14.62
N LEU A 301 -11.76 -11.10 15.54
CA LEU A 301 -10.42 -10.56 15.75
C LEU A 301 -9.39 -11.65 15.45
N GLY A 302 -8.44 -11.32 14.57
CA GLY A 302 -7.28 -12.15 14.29
C GLY A 302 -6.02 -11.58 14.92
N CYS A 303 -5.09 -12.45 15.26
CA CYS A 303 -3.77 -12.08 15.75
C CYS A 303 -2.75 -13.17 15.40
N CYS A 304 -1.47 -12.83 15.30
CA CYS A 304 -0.44 -13.85 15.18
C CYS A 304 -0.32 -14.64 16.49
N GLY A 305 -0.35 -15.97 16.39
CA GLY A 305 -0.01 -16.87 17.47
C GLY A 305 1.49 -16.85 17.79
N ASP A 306 1.89 -17.59 18.83
CA ASP A 306 3.30 -17.72 19.25
C ASP A 306 4.17 -18.41 18.19
N ASP A 307 3.57 -19.19 17.30
CA ASP A 307 4.22 -19.81 16.14
C ASP A 307 4.50 -18.85 14.97
N GLY A 308 4.02 -17.61 15.06
CA GLY A 308 4.16 -16.55 14.05
C GLY A 308 3.17 -16.67 12.89
N PHE A 309 2.27 -17.65 12.89
CA PHE A 309 1.18 -17.73 11.92
C PHE A 309 -0.01 -16.90 12.40
N MET A 310 -0.73 -16.35 11.44
CA MET A 310 -1.95 -15.60 11.71
C MET A 310 -3.08 -16.57 12.04
N ASP A 311 -3.71 -16.36 13.19
CA ASP A 311 -4.96 -16.98 13.59
C ASP A 311 -6.11 -15.99 13.33
N PRO A 312 -6.96 -16.20 12.31
CA PRO A 312 -8.05 -15.29 11.99
C PRO A 312 -9.22 -15.38 12.96
N GLU A 313 -9.24 -16.38 13.83
CA GLU A 313 -10.28 -16.64 14.82
C GLU A 313 -9.77 -16.53 16.27
N ALA A 314 -8.72 -15.71 16.47
CA ALA A 314 -8.13 -15.50 17.79
C ALA A 314 -9.11 -14.89 18.83
N GLY A 315 -10.20 -14.27 18.37
CA GLY A 315 -11.21 -13.71 19.28
C GLY A 315 -12.35 -12.98 18.56
N CYS A 316 -13.08 -12.20 19.32
CA CYS A 316 -14.15 -11.34 18.80
C CYS A 316 -14.27 -10.08 19.67
N GLY A 317 -14.91 -9.05 19.10
CA GLY A 317 -15.10 -7.80 19.82
C GLY A 317 -16.00 -6.82 19.08
N GLU A 318 -16.09 -5.63 19.65
CA GLU A 318 -16.77 -4.48 19.08
C GLU A 318 -15.75 -3.40 18.77
N VAL A 319 -15.90 -2.77 17.63
CA VAL A 319 -15.01 -1.71 17.15
C VAL A 319 -15.83 -0.47 16.86
N TYR A 320 -15.33 0.68 17.29
CA TYR A 320 -15.95 1.97 17.12
C TYR A 320 -14.92 3.01 16.66
N LEU A 321 -15.31 3.88 15.75
CA LEU A 321 -14.51 5.01 15.28
C LEU A 321 -15.40 6.21 15.02
N ASP A 322 -15.06 7.34 15.60
CA ASP A 322 -15.56 8.66 15.24
C ASP A 322 -14.40 9.65 15.10
N LYS A 323 -14.70 10.95 15.03
CA LYS A 323 -13.67 11.99 14.91
C LYS A 323 -12.76 12.13 16.12
N ASP A 324 -13.19 11.69 17.30
CA ASP A 324 -12.51 11.91 18.57
C ASP A 324 -11.82 10.64 19.09
N ILE A 325 -12.36 9.45 18.75
CA ILE A 325 -11.91 8.21 19.36
C ILE A 325 -12.03 7.00 18.41
N PHE A 326 -11.00 6.14 18.47
CA PHE A 326 -11.07 4.74 18.04
C PHE A 326 -11.11 3.86 19.30
N LYS A 327 -12.07 2.95 19.39
CA LYS A 327 -12.19 2.00 20.50
C LYS A 327 -12.31 0.57 19.96
N LEU A 328 -11.58 -0.35 20.59
CA LEU A 328 -11.76 -1.80 20.43
C LEU A 328 -11.94 -2.42 21.80
N SER A 329 -12.99 -3.26 21.96
CA SER A 329 -13.24 -4.02 23.17
C SER A 329 -13.69 -5.43 22.81
N GLY A 330 -13.19 -6.45 23.52
CA GLY A 330 -13.52 -7.84 23.22
C GLY A 330 -12.61 -8.85 23.90
N THR A 331 -12.38 -9.98 23.23
CA THR A 331 -11.48 -11.04 23.69
C THR A 331 -10.47 -11.37 22.60
N LEU A 332 -9.26 -11.76 22.99
CA LEU A 332 -8.20 -12.21 22.08
C LEU A 332 -7.45 -13.36 22.78
N HIS A 333 -7.41 -14.55 22.17
CA HIS A 333 -6.88 -15.79 22.78
C HIS A 333 -7.45 -16.08 24.18
N GLY A 334 -8.75 -15.78 24.36
CA GLY A 334 -9.47 -15.98 25.64
C GLY A 334 -9.22 -14.91 26.71
N GLU A 335 -8.34 -13.95 26.47
CA GLU A 335 -8.09 -12.83 27.36
C GLU A 335 -8.89 -11.59 26.95
N ALA A 336 -9.37 -10.82 27.91
CA ALA A 336 -10.05 -9.55 27.64
C ALA A 336 -9.06 -8.53 27.02
N ILE A 337 -9.49 -7.88 25.96
CA ILE A 337 -8.78 -6.76 25.36
C ILE A 337 -9.68 -5.54 25.29
N GLU A 338 -9.19 -4.43 25.78
CA GLU A 338 -9.84 -3.14 25.65
C GLU A 338 -8.78 -2.04 25.50
N PHE A 339 -8.97 -1.20 24.50
CA PHE A 339 -8.14 -0.01 24.34
C PHE A 339 -8.85 1.07 23.54
N THR A 340 -8.41 2.29 23.74
CA THR A 340 -8.82 3.47 22.99
C THR A 340 -7.60 4.20 22.46
N MET A 341 -7.74 4.79 21.28
CA MET A 341 -6.73 5.65 20.66
C MET A 341 -7.43 6.87 20.06
N LYS A 342 -6.74 8.00 20.04
CA LYS A 342 -7.19 9.12 19.21
C LYS A 342 -6.91 8.80 17.73
N PRO A 343 -7.75 9.22 16.78
CA PRO A 343 -7.49 9.00 15.35
C PRO A 343 -6.10 9.47 14.90
N GLU A 344 -5.57 10.56 15.45
CA GLU A 344 -4.22 11.08 15.14
C GLU A 344 -3.08 10.12 15.54
N GLN A 345 -3.34 9.19 16.45
CA GLN A 345 -2.39 8.16 16.85
C GLN A 345 -2.36 6.97 15.89
N ILE A 346 -3.35 6.90 14.99
CA ILE A 346 -3.49 5.87 13.97
C ILE A 346 -2.98 6.43 12.65
N THR A 347 -1.73 6.16 12.32
CA THR A 347 -1.12 6.73 11.11
C THR A 347 -1.72 6.20 9.81
N ALA A 348 -2.30 5.00 9.81
CA ALA A 348 -3.08 4.42 8.72
C ALA A 348 -3.79 3.15 9.20
N PHE A 349 -4.87 2.77 8.50
CA PHE A 349 -5.39 1.42 8.50
C PHE A 349 -4.95 0.72 7.21
N PRO A 350 -3.97 -0.20 7.23
CA PRO A 350 -3.84 -1.15 6.15
C PRO A 350 -5.13 -1.94 6.01
N VAL A 351 -5.50 -2.27 4.77
CA VAL A 351 -6.75 -2.94 4.49
C VAL A 351 -6.54 -4.06 3.48
N THR A 352 -7.20 -5.19 3.71
CA THR A 352 -7.52 -6.16 2.67
C THR A 352 -8.98 -5.94 2.30
N PRO A 353 -9.28 -5.30 1.16
CA PRO A 353 -10.63 -4.94 0.77
C PRO A 353 -11.56 -6.14 0.77
N GLY A 354 -12.74 -5.99 1.40
CA GLY A 354 -13.70 -7.08 1.52
C GLY A 354 -13.31 -8.19 2.50
N GLU A 355 -12.31 -7.95 3.37
CA GLU A 355 -11.86 -8.95 4.34
C GLU A 355 -11.61 -8.33 5.72
N HIS A 356 -10.53 -7.54 5.90
CA HIS A 356 -10.16 -7.00 7.20
C HIS A 356 -9.44 -5.66 7.10
N ILE A 357 -9.37 -4.95 8.23
CA ILE A 357 -8.48 -3.83 8.49
C ILE A 357 -7.48 -4.21 9.57
N ASP A 358 -6.29 -3.60 9.52
CA ASP A 358 -5.20 -3.88 10.45
C ASP A 358 -5.04 -2.75 11.46
N VAL A 359 -4.88 -3.10 12.74
CA VAL A 359 -4.59 -2.15 13.81
C VAL A 359 -3.42 -2.64 14.65
N TYR A 360 -2.48 -1.73 14.95
CA TYR A 360 -1.39 -2.02 15.86
C TYR A 360 -1.70 -1.47 17.25
N HIS A 361 -1.59 -2.34 18.25
CA HIS A 361 -1.69 -1.95 19.65
C HIS A 361 -0.61 -2.65 20.48
N LYS A 362 0.20 -1.88 21.23
CA LYS A 362 1.28 -2.40 22.09
C LYS A 362 2.20 -3.43 21.43
N GLY A 363 2.53 -3.19 20.14
CA GLY A 363 3.41 -4.07 19.37
C GLY A 363 2.76 -5.33 18.80
N LYS A 364 1.47 -5.54 19.02
CA LYS A 364 0.68 -6.61 18.40
C LYS A 364 -0.09 -6.08 17.21
N LEU A 365 -0.08 -6.82 16.11
CA LEU A 365 -0.94 -6.59 14.96
C LEU A 365 -2.26 -7.33 15.18
N ILE A 366 -3.36 -6.60 15.14
CA ILE A 366 -4.72 -7.12 15.29
C ILE A 366 -5.42 -6.93 13.95
N TYR A 367 -5.95 -8.02 13.40
CA TYR A 367 -6.80 -8.03 12.22
C TYR A 367 -8.25 -7.93 12.66
N ILE A 368 -8.99 -6.99 12.11
CA ILE A 368 -10.39 -6.74 12.44
C ILE A 368 -11.22 -7.13 11.22
N TYR A 369 -11.99 -8.21 11.34
CA TYR A 369 -12.92 -8.71 10.33
C TYR A 369 -14.34 -8.23 10.67
N PRO A 370 -14.81 -7.11 10.12
CA PRO A 370 -16.12 -6.56 10.43
C PRO A 370 -17.25 -7.48 9.93
N GLU A 371 -18.44 -7.42 10.55
CA GLU A 371 -19.62 -8.18 10.11
C GLU A 371 -19.96 -7.90 8.64
N ASN A 372 -19.90 -6.64 8.21
CA ASN A 372 -19.97 -6.30 6.79
C ASN A 372 -18.58 -6.01 6.26
N ALA A 373 -17.96 -7.02 5.67
CA ALA A 373 -16.60 -6.93 5.12
C ALA A 373 -16.48 -5.93 3.95
N GLN A 374 -17.58 -5.63 3.23
CA GLN A 374 -17.59 -4.65 2.16
C GLN A 374 -17.26 -3.24 2.65
N LEU A 375 -17.58 -2.95 3.93
CA LEU A 375 -17.31 -1.65 4.53
C LEU A 375 -15.86 -1.46 5.01
N THR A 376 -14.98 -2.45 4.85
CA THR A 376 -13.56 -2.33 5.28
C THR A 376 -12.88 -1.09 4.73
N VAL A 377 -13.12 -0.77 3.45
CA VAL A 377 -12.53 0.43 2.83
C VAL A 377 -13.17 1.73 3.32
N LYS A 378 -14.41 1.72 3.81
CA LYS A 378 -15.03 2.89 4.44
C LYS A 378 -14.29 3.30 5.71
N TRP A 379 -13.86 2.32 6.54
CA TRP A 379 -13.07 2.60 7.75
C TRP A 379 -11.76 3.31 7.42
N VAL A 380 -11.10 2.89 6.35
CA VAL A 380 -9.88 3.52 5.87
C VAL A 380 -10.15 4.93 5.35
N SER A 381 -11.16 5.08 4.50
CA SER A 381 -11.55 6.37 3.93
C SER A 381 -11.99 7.38 4.99
N PHE A 382 -12.68 6.93 6.04
CA PHE A 382 -13.07 7.77 7.18
C PHE A 382 -11.83 8.34 7.89
N LEU A 383 -10.86 7.49 8.23
CA LEU A 383 -9.62 7.91 8.87
C LEU A 383 -8.82 8.86 7.95
N ASP A 384 -8.72 8.55 6.66
CA ASP A 384 -8.01 9.39 5.69
C ASP A 384 -8.61 10.80 5.60
N ASN A 385 -9.94 10.89 5.59
CA ASN A 385 -10.65 12.17 5.57
C ASN A 385 -10.41 12.97 6.86
N LEU A 386 -10.41 12.31 8.02
CA LEU A 386 -10.07 12.96 9.30
C LEU A 386 -8.65 13.53 9.26
N MET A 387 -7.68 12.73 8.87
CA MET A 387 -6.28 13.16 8.80
C MET A 387 -6.06 14.29 7.79
N ALA A 388 -6.75 14.25 6.64
CA ALA A 388 -6.67 15.31 5.64
C ALA A 388 -7.22 16.65 6.18
N LYS A 389 -8.35 16.62 6.90
CA LYS A 389 -8.94 17.83 7.53
C LYS A 389 -8.00 18.42 8.58
N GLN A 390 -7.39 17.59 9.44
CA GLN A 390 -6.45 18.05 10.47
C GLN A 390 -5.23 18.73 9.86
N LYS A 391 -4.61 18.11 8.85
CA LYS A 391 -3.45 18.70 8.16
C LYS A 391 -3.80 20.05 7.50
N ASN A 392 -5.00 20.18 6.95
CA ASN A 392 -5.45 21.44 6.36
C ASN A 392 -5.69 22.51 7.43
N ALA A 393 -6.25 22.13 8.60
CA ALA A 393 -6.45 23.06 9.72
C ALA A 393 -5.11 23.53 10.33
N GLU A 394 -4.13 22.65 10.47
CA GLU A 394 -2.78 23.01 10.93
C GLU A 394 -2.10 23.98 9.96
N LYS A 395 -2.16 23.72 8.65
CA LYS A 395 -1.62 24.65 7.64
C LYS A 395 -2.29 26.03 7.69
N ALA A 396 -3.61 26.06 7.85
CA ALA A 396 -4.35 27.31 7.95
C ALA A 396 -4.06 28.10 9.24
N SER A 397 -3.62 27.46 10.32
CA SER A 397 -3.25 28.11 11.58
C SER A 397 -1.83 28.69 11.59
N ILE A 398 -0.98 28.33 10.61
CA ILE A 398 0.41 28.81 10.48
C ILE A 398 0.50 29.99 9.50
N LEU A 399 -0.52 30.22 8.67
CA LEU A 399 -0.66 31.38 7.77
C LEU A 399 -1.37 32.53 8.45
#